data_ae19cffd136ffce532657b3d067a971a
#
_entry.id   ae19cffd136ffce532657b3d067a971a
#
_cell.length_a   1.000
_cell.length_b   1.000
_cell.length_c   1.000
_cell.angle_alpha   90.00
_cell.angle_beta   90.00
_cell.angle_gamma   90.00
#
_symmetry.space_group_name_H-M   'P 1'
#
loop_
_entity.id
_entity.type
_entity.pdbx_description
1 polymer ?
#
loop_
_entity_poly.entity_id
_entity_poly.type
_entity_poly.pdbx_seq_one_letter_code
_entity_poly.pdbx_strand_id
1 'polypeptide(L)'
;MSATVLENPLVRAYLRRLDAACASLPAAQARELRDQIVAHLSEALPPGAGDAEVSAELARLGTPAELAAEAAGPARPSTAARLRNRLSRLSWRAWSLIAAAVVLIVVPVAGAAIYLNSVNSAEPLLQGGLGTWWFPQDQNARGGSVSSAGDVTQISVPERWGEQQGIVVGVYNLSGWTQTVVGLGGAWAQPGPFSPVLIAVGSDPQVDEGGTWSARTRWEMPGSIPPHSYRLLRIVWTSRVCNAPNGSTVIQDVTLRVRVGLITRTEDLDLQTAWAITGTSTSAPASVCQ
;
A
#
# COMPACT_ATOMS: atom_id res chain seq x y z
N MET A 1 56.16 4.68 -5.84
CA MET A 1 54.77 4.36 -6.24
C MET A 1 54.56 5.08 -7.57
N SER A 2 54.58 4.38 -8.68
CA SER A 2 54.38 4.98 -10.02
C SER A 2 52.91 5.29 -10.16
N ALA A 3 52.56 6.57 -10.20
CA ALA A 3 51.21 7.01 -10.52
C ALA A 3 50.82 6.51 -11.90
N THR A 4 49.72 5.83 -12.02
CA THR A 4 49.21 5.35 -13.33
C THR A 4 48.78 6.57 -14.14
N VAL A 5 49.01 6.58 -15.45
CA VAL A 5 48.63 7.65 -16.39
C VAL A 5 47.19 8.08 -16.21
N LEU A 6 46.31 7.14 -15.81
CA LEU A 6 44.90 7.38 -15.59
C LEU A 6 44.60 8.23 -14.33
N GLU A 7 45.57 8.40 -13.40
CA GLU A 7 45.41 9.23 -12.20
C GLU A 7 45.67 10.72 -12.49
N ASN A 8 46.25 11.03 -13.64
CA ASN A 8 46.50 12.40 -14.04
C ASN A 8 45.19 13.19 -14.21
N PRO A 9 45.03 14.37 -13.59
CA PRO A 9 43.79 15.15 -13.61
C PRO A 9 43.35 15.58 -15.00
N LEU A 10 44.26 15.79 -15.94
CA LEU A 10 43.99 16.16 -17.33
C LEU A 10 43.37 14.99 -18.08
N VAL A 11 43.94 13.79 -17.91
CA VAL A 11 43.39 12.55 -18.50
C VAL A 11 42.00 12.27 -17.97
N ARG A 12 41.79 12.38 -16.67
CA ARG A 12 40.45 12.18 -16.07
C ARG A 12 39.41 13.20 -16.56
N ALA A 13 39.82 14.45 -16.73
CA ALA A 13 38.96 15.49 -17.30
C ALA A 13 38.59 15.22 -18.75
N TYR A 14 39.55 14.75 -19.53
CA TYR A 14 39.32 14.37 -20.92
C TYR A 14 38.37 13.19 -21.06
N LEU A 15 38.58 12.12 -20.29
CA LEU A 15 37.70 10.93 -20.29
C LEU A 15 36.26 11.26 -19.87
N ARG A 16 36.08 12.12 -18.88
CA ARG A 16 34.72 12.59 -18.52
C ARG A 16 34.01 13.34 -19.64
N ARG A 17 34.75 14.18 -20.39
CA ARG A 17 34.20 14.88 -21.56
C ARG A 17 33.90 13.90 -22.72
N LEU A 18 34.74 12.86 -22.88
CA LEU A 18 34.50 11.81 -23.84
C LEU A 18 33.23 11.01 -23.48
N ASP A 19 33.08 10.62 -22.24
CA ASP A 19 31.87 9.93 -21.76
C ASP A 19 30.61 10.78 -22.03
N ALA A 20 30.68 12.09 -21.78
CA ALA A 20 29.58 13.02 -22.07
C ALA A 20 29.29 13.15 -23.57
N ALA A 21 30.33 13.20 -24.42
CA ALA A 21 30.18 13.26 -25.86
C ALA A 21 29.61 11.95 -26.44
N CYS A 22 29.93 10.82 -25.83
CA CYS A 22 29.44 9.49 -26.21
C CYS A 22 28.02 9.15 -25.71
N ALA A 23 27.38 10.04 -25.00
CA ALA A 23 26.03 9.79 -24.42
C ALA A 23 24.95 9.47 -25.49
N SER A 24 25.18 9.88 -26.75
CA SER A 24 24.28 9.58 -27.87
C SER A 24 24.61 8.28 -28.60
N LEU A 25 25.76 7.64 -28.31
CA LEU A 25 26.16 6.39 -28.90
C LEU A 25 25.53 5.17 -28.22
N PRO A 26 25.40 4.03 -28.94
CA PRO A 26 25.09 2.76 -28.30
C PRO A 26 26.13 2.42 -27.22
N ALA A 27 25.67 1.91 -26.08
CA ALA A 27 26.52 1.67 -24.89
C ALA A 27 27.73 0.73 -25.16
N ALA A 28 27.64 -0.16 -26.14
CA ALA A 28 28.75 -1.01 -26.56
C ALA A 28 29.84 -0.21 -27.31
N GLN A 29 29.43 0.66 -28.23
CA GLN A 29 30.36 1.51 -28.99
C GLN A 29 31.03 2.58 -28.09
N ALA A 30 30.27 3.16 -27.18
CA ALA A 30 30.80 4.12 -26.20
C ALA A 30 31.89 3.48 -25.32
N ARG A 31 31.67 2.26 -24.86
CA ARG A 31 32.68 1.50 -24.10
C ARG A 31 33.91 1.16 -24.92
N GLU A 32 33.71 0.63 -26.12
CA GLU A 32 34.81 0.26 -27.01
C GLU A 32 35.70 1.47 -27.36
N LEU A 33 35.10 2.62 -27.71
CA LEU A 33 35.86 3.85 -27.96
C LEU A 33 36.63 4.29 -26.72
N ARG A 34 36.03 4.27 -25.56
CA ARG A 34 36.69 4.61 -24.30
C ARG A 34 37.87 3.70 -24.01
N ASP A 35 37.70 2.39 -24.19
CA ASP A 35 38.75 1.40 -23.91
C ASP A 35 39.93 1.57 -24.91
N GLN A 36 39.65 1.88 -26.18
CA GLN A 36 40.68 2.20 -27.18
C GLN A 36 41.48 3.45 -26.79
N ILE A 37 40.81 4.52 -26.35
CA ILE A 37 41.47 5.75 -25.91
C ILE A 37 42.31 5.52 -24.66
N VAL A 38 41.80 4.76 -23.68
CA VAL A 38 42.55 4.40 -22.47
C VAL A 38 43.80 3.57 -22.81
N ALA A 39 43.66 2.58 -23.69
CA ALA A 39 44.80 1.77 -24.16
C ALA A 39 45.86 2.63 -24.85
N HIS A 40 45.43 3.50 -25.78
CA HIS A 40 46.33 4.41 -26.48
C HIS A 40 47.10 5.34 -25.54
N LEU A 41 46.39 6.00 -24.58
CA LEU A 41 47.03 6.86 -23.61
C LEU A 41 48.03 6.12 -22.70
N SER A 42 47.68 4.87 -22.35
CA SER A 42 48.58 4.03 -21.53
C SER A 42 49.84 3.60 -22.29
N GLU A 43 49.77 3.47 -23.61
CA GLU A 43 50.91 3.13 -24.47
C GLU A 43 51.76 4.36 -24.85
N ALA A 44 51.11 5.50 -25.13
CA ALA A 44 51.78 6.71 -25.60
C ALA A 44 52.48 7.50 -24.47
N LEU A 45 51.98 7.39 -23.24
CA LEU A 45 52.49 8.18 -22.12
C LEU A 45 53.27 7.30 -21.11
N PRO A 46 54.56 7.64 -20.85
CA PRO A 46 55.32 6.90 -19.83
C PRO A 46 54.75 7.12 -18.41
N PRO A 47 54.98 6.17 -17.50
CA PRO A 47 54.60 6.36 -16.09
C PRO A 47 55.28 7.60 -15.52
N GLY A 48 54.48 8.57 -15.00
CA GLY A 48 55.00 9.83 -14.47
C GLY A 48 55.18 10.95 -15.53
N ALA A 49 54.57 10.81 -16.71
CA ALA A 49 54.53 11.88 -17.72
C ALA A 49 54.04 13.21 -17.11
N GLY A 50 54.73 14.30 -17.43
CA GLY A 50 54.37 15.64 -16.96
C GLY A 50 53.13 16.20 -17.65
N ASP A 51 52.47 17.18 -17.02
CA ASP A 51 51.23 17.78 -17.55
C ASP A 51 51.40 18.33 -18.99
N ALA A 52 52.59 18.82 -19.35
CA ALA A 52 52.86 19.32 -20.68
C ALA A 52 52.85 18.18 -21.75
N GLU A 53 53.41 17.01 -21.44
CA GLU A 53 53.40 15.83 -22.31
C GLU A 53 52.01 15.27 -22.45
N VAL A 54 51.29 15.15 -21.35
CA VAL A 54 49.88 14.73 -21.32
C VAL A 54 49.01 15.66 -22.16
N SER A 55 49.17 16.99 -21.99
CA SER A 55 48.42 17.98 -22.77
C SER A 55 48.72 17.90 -24.27
N ALA A 56 49.98 17.70 -24.65
CA ALA A 56 50.38 17.53 -26.07
C ALA A 56 49.76 16.28 -26.68
N GLU A 57 49.73 15.14 -25.95
CA GLU A 57 49.15 13.90 -26.48
C GLU A 57 47.62 13.97 -26.57
N LEU A 58 46.96 14.60 -25.59
CA LEU A 58 45.51 14.85 -25.64
C LEU A 58 45.15 15.79 -26.83
N ALA A 59 46.01 16.77 -27.14
CA ALA A 59 45.80 17.64 -28.30
C ALA A 59 45.94 16.87 -29.64
N ARG A 60 46.84 15.87 -29.68
CA ARG A 60 46.99 15.00 -30.87
C ARG A 60 45.81 14.06 -31.08
N LEU A 61 45.20 13.59 -30.02
CA LEU A 61 44.01 12.75 -30.11
C LEU A 61 42.78 13.52 -30.64
N GLY A 62 42.77 14.81 -30.54
CA GLY A 62 41.64 15.65 -30.95
C GLY A 62 40.59 15.85 -29.84
N THR A 63 39.52 16.50 -30.22
CA THR A 63 38.46 16.78 -29.23
C THR A 63 37.56 15.55 -28.96
N PRO A 64 37.08 15.33 -27.73
CA PRO A 64 36.16 14.27 -27.43
C PRO A 64 34.90 14.24 -28.31
N ALA A 65 34.44 15.41 -28.76
CA ALA A 65 33.27 15.53 -29.64
C ALA A 65 33.57 15.03 -31.08
N GLU A 66 34.76 15.28 -31.61
CA GLU A 66 35.18 14.78 -32.91
C GLU A 66 35.29 13.26 -32.91
N LEU A 67 35.91 12.67 -31.87
CA LEU A 67 36.05 11.22 -31.74
C LEU A 67 34.70 10.54 -31.62
N ALA A 68 33.79 11.10 -30.83
CA ALA A 68 32.42 10.58 -30.70
C ALA A 68 31.63 10.69 -32.01
N ALA A 69 31.82 11.79 -32.79
CA ALA A 69 31.20 11.96 -34.10
C ALA A 69 31.75 10.98 -35.14
N GLU A 70 33.07 10.71 -35.13
CA GLU A 70 33.69 9.71 -35.98
C GLU A 70 33.23 8.30 -35.68
N ALA A 71 33.14 7.94 -34.38
CA ALA A 71 32.61 6.66 -33.91
C ALA A 71 31.14 6.47 -34.27
N ALA A 72 30.36 7.55 -34.33
CA ALA A 72 28.95 7.49 -34.75
C ALA A 72 28.81 7.07 -36.23
N GLY A 73 29.86 7.21 -37.02
CA GLY A 73 29.84 6.93 -38.44
C GLY A 73 28.87 7.82 -39.24
N PRO A 74 28.75 7.65 -40.56
CA PRO A 74 27.77 8.38 -41.35
C PRO A 74 26.39 8.08 -40.82
N ALA A 75 25.69 9.13 -40.36
CA ALA A 75 24.41 9.07 -39.66
C ALA A 75 23.41 8.14 -40.38
N ARG A 76 23.32 6.89 -39.96
CA ARG A 76 22.22 6.02 -40.37
C ARG A 76 20.94 6.69 -39.87
N PRO A 77 19.95 6.98 -40.76
CA PRO A 77 18.74 7.62 -40.34
C PRO A 77 18.15 6.81 -39.16
N SER A 78 18.06 7.46 -38.00
CA SER A 78 17.57 6.83 -36.77
C SER A 78 16.21 6.20 -37.05
N THR A 79 15.92 5.09 -36.36
CA THR A 79 14.59 4.45 -36.43
C THR A 79 13.48 5.46 -36.20
N ALA A 80 13.72 6.47 -35.36
CA ALA A 80 12.81 7.60 -35.12
C ALA A 80 12.62 8.48 -36.38
N ALA A 81 13.67 8.74 -37.15
CA ALA A 81 13.55 9.50 -38.40
C ALA A 81 12.82 8.70 -39.49
N ARG A 82 13.02 7.37 -39.53
CA ARG A 82 12.27 6.48 -40.43
C ARG A 82 10.83 6.37 -40.04
N LEU A 83 10.52 6.31 -38.72
CA LEU A 83 9.16 6.31 -38.20
C LEU A 83 8.46 7.66 -38.49
N ARG A 84 9.15 8.77 -38.25
CA ARG A 84 8.61 10.11 -38.53
C ARG A 84 8.31 10.30 -40.03
N ASN A 85 9.17 9.82 -40.93
CA ASN A 85 8.93 9.86 -42.36
C ASN A 85 7.82 8.90 -42.85
N ARG A 86 7.59 7.78 -42.15
CA ARG A 86 6.44 6.92 -42.41
C ARG A 86 5.17 7.55 -41.88
N LEU A 87 5.20 8.17 -40.69
CA LEU A 87 4.06 8.83 -40.08
C LEU A 87 3.63 10.10 -40.85
N SER A 88 4.57 10.85 -41.45
CA SER A 88 4.24 12.04 -42.26
C SER A 88 3.53 11.71 -43.58
N ARG A 89 3.58 10.44 -44.02
CA ARG A 89 2.86 9.97 -45.22
C ARG A 89 1.46 9.40 -44.92
N LEU A 90 1.09 9.31 -43.63
CA LEU A 90 -0.26 8.88 -43.27
C LEU A 90 -1.24 9.99 -43.65
N SER A 91 -2.34 9.57 -44.33
CA SER A 91 -3.44 10.47 -44.64
C SER A 91 -4.07 11.03 -43.34
N TRP A 92 -4.68 12.20 -43.42
CA TRP A 92 -5.42 12.81 -42.31
C TRP A 92 -6.37 11.81 -41.62
N ARG A 93 -7.00 10.93 -42.41
CA ARG A 93 -7.93 9.90 -41.91
C ARG A 93 -7.20 8.86 -41.06
N ALA A 94 -5.97 8.48 -41.43
CA ALA A 94 -5.17 7.55 -40.61
C ALA A 94 -4.72 8.20 -39.28
N TRP A 95 -4.38 9.48 -39.29
CA TRP A 95 -4.04 10.21 -38.07
C TRP A 95 -5.23 10.35 -37.15
N SER A 96 -6.45 10.62 -37.67
CA SER A 96 -7.65 10.68 -36.84
C SER A 96 -8.01 9.32 -36.25
N LEU A 97 -7.80 8.21 -36.95
CA LEU A 97 -8.00 6.86 -36.41
C LEU A 97 -7.00 6.51 -35.31
N ILE A 98 -5.73 6.86 -35.49
CA ILE A 98 -4.70 6.65 -34.46
C ILE A 98 -5.02 7.50 -33.22
N ALA A 99 -5.34 8.77 -33.40
CA ALA A 99 -5.74 9.64 -32.30
C ALA A 99 -6.97 9.12 -31.57
N ALA A 100 -8.00 8.66 -32.28
CA ALA A 100 -9.19 8.06 -31.70
C ALA A 100 -8.86 6.76 -30.92
N ALA A 101 -7.99 5.91 -31.47
CA ALA A 101 -7.56 4.69 -30.80
C ALA A 101 -6.73 4.99 -29.52
N VAL A 102 -5.86 5.99 -29.56
CA VAL A 102 -5.10 6.44 -28.38
C VAL A 102 -6.04 6.99 -27.30
N VAL A 103 -7.01 7.82 -27.67
CA VAL A 103 -8.00 8.34 -26.72
C VAL A 103 -8.85 7.20 -26.14
N LEU A 104 -9.25 6.24 -26.96
CA LEU A 104 -10.08 5.10 -26.54
C LEU A 104 -9.35 4.19 -25.53
N ILE A 105 -8.04 4.12 -25.57
CA ILE A 105 -7.22 3.28 -24.68
C ILE A 105 -6.71 4.09 -23.49
N VAL A 106 -6.13 5.27 -23.74
CA VAL A 106 -5.45 6.05 -22.71
C VAL A 106 -6.43 6.62 -21.68
N VAL A 107 -7.60 7.12 -22.15
CA VAL A 107 -8.59 7.71 -21.24
C VAL A 107 -9.14 6.69 -20.24
N PRO A 108 -9.60 5.48 -20.63
CA PRO A 108 -10.08 4.51 -19.67
C PRO A 108 -8.96 3.96 -18.76
N VAL A 109 -7.74 3.78 -19.28
CA VAL A 109 -6.60 3.33 -18.46
C VAL A 109 -6.22 4.37 -17.43
N ALA A 110 -6.12 5.64 -17.82
CA ALA A 110 -5.87 6.74 -16.88
C ALA A 110 -7.01 6.89 -15.87
N GLY A 111 -8.25 6.82 -16.34
CA GLY A 111 -9.44 6.85 -15.48
C GLY A 111 -9.45 5.70 -14.47
N ALA A 112 -9.14 4.49 -14.91
CA ALA A 112 -9.01 3.33 -14.03
C ALA A 112 -7.89 3.50 -13.01
N ALA A 113 -6.73 4.00 -13.41
CA ALA A 113 -5.61 4.25 -12.52
C ALA A 113 -5.94 5.30 -11.44
N ILE A 114 -6.58 6.40 -11.83
CA ILE A 114 -7.04 7.45 -10.91
C ILE A 114 -8.09 6.87 -9.95
N TYR A 115 -9.05 6.11 -10.46
CA TYR A 115 -10.08 5.46 -9.66
C TYR A 115 -9.46 4.49 -8.64
N LEU A 116 -8.58 3.59 -9.07
CA LEU A 116 -7.91 2.63 -8.20
C LEU A 116 -7.08 3.33 -7.11
N ASN A 117 -6.34 4.37 -7.48
CA ASN A 117 -5.59 5.17 -6.53
C ASN A 117 -6.50 5.85 -5.51
N SER A 118 -7.60 6.45 -5.94
CA SER A 118 -8.57 7.13 -5.07
C SER A 118 -9.26 6.16 -4.10
N VAL A 119 -9.61 4.95 -4.55
CA VAL A 119 -10.22 3.93 -3.70
C VAL A 119 -9.20 3.34 -2.72
N ASN A 120 -7.96 3.08 -3.17
CA ASN A 120 -6.90 2.54 -2.31
C ASN A 120 -6.42 3.55 -1.25
N SER A 121 -6.50 4.85 -1.55
CA SER A 121 -6.17 5.92 -0.59
C SER A 121 -7.35 6.30 0.32
N ALA A 122 -8.52 5.66 0.17
CA ALA A 122 -9.63 5.89 1.08
C ALA A 122 -9.23 5.49 2.51
N GLU A 123 -9.42 6.40 3.45
CA GLU A 123 -9.11 6.16 4.86
C GLU A 123 -9.91 4.97 5.40
N PRO A 124 -9.31 4.11 6.23
CA PRO A 124 -10.00 2.98 6.85
C PRO A 124 -11.09 3.45 7.80
N LEU A 125 -12.00 2.54 8.17
CA LEU A 125 -12.98 2.79 9.20
C LEU A 125 -12.28 2.97 10.55
N LEU A 126 -12.71 3.99 11.30
CA LEU A 126 -12.20 4.24 12.64
C LEU A 126 -13.28 3.99 13.67
N GLN A 127 -12.88 3.53 14.85
CA GLN A 127 -13.81 3.52 15.97
C GLN A 127 -14.19 4.97 16.34
N GLY A 128 -15.48 5.25 16.37
CA GLY A 128 -16.02 6.56 16.74
C GLY A 128 -16.29 6.68 18.23
N GLY A 129 -16.35 7.92 18.71
CA GLY A 129 -16.34 8.28 20.13
C GLY A 129 -17.60 7.97 20.97
N LEU A 130 -18.59 7.23 20.49
CA LEU A 130 -19.79 6.90 21.27
C LEU A 130 -19.65 5.62 22.13
N GLY A 131 -18.41 5.12 22.28
CA GLY A 131 -18.14 3.98 23.14
C GLY A 131 -18.40 2.62 22.49
N THR A 132 -18.22 1.60 23.26
CA THR A 132 -18.42 0.20 22.89
C THR A 132 -19.36 -0.43 23.89
N TRP A 133 -20.30 -1.23 23.41
CA TRP A 133 -21.29 -1.88 24.26
C TRP A 133 -21.23 -3.39 24.10
N TRP A 134 -21.47 -4.08 25.22
CA TRP A 134 -21.57 -5.53 25.26
C TRP A 134 -22.99 -6.02 24.95
N PHE A 135 -23.13 -7.18 24.34
CA PHE A 135 -24.39 -7.83 24.05
C PHE A 135 -24.33 -9.30 24.57
N PRO A 136 -25.40 -9.85 25.18
CA PRO A 136 -26.68 -9.22 25.47
C PRO A 136 -26.56 -8.16 26.58
N GLN A 137 -27.37 -7.12 26.45
CA GLN A 137 -27.49 -6.08 27.48
C GLN A 137 -28.24 -6.57 28.72
N ASP A 138 -28.02 -7.80 29.08
CA ASP A 138 -28.63 -8.37 30.25
C ASP A 138 -28.12 -7.61 31.48
N GLN A 139 -29.05 -7.16 32.30
CA GLN A 139 -28.78 -6.39 33.54
C GLN A 139 -27.83 -7.13 34.50
N ASN A 140 -27.55 -8.39 34.26
CA ASN A 140 -26.59 -9.23 34.93
C ASN A 140 -25.16 -9.21 34.40
N ALA A 141 -24.84 -8.41 33.38
CA ALA A 141 -23.47 -8.04 33.06
C ALA A 141 -22.75 -7.25 34.19
N ARG A 142 -23.38 -7.23 35.38
CA ARG A 142 -22.86 -6.65 36.62
C ARG A 142 -21.59 -7.30 37.17
N GLY A 143 -21.04 -8.27 36.50
CA GLY A 143 -19.72 -8.85 36.80
C GLY A 143 -18.57 -8.30 35.98
N GLY A 144 -18.80 -7.39 35.04
CA GLY A 144 -17.75 -6.78 34.27
C GLY A 144 -16.94 -5.79 35.12
N SER A 145 -15.63 -5.99 35.18
CA SER A 145 -14.75 -5.02 35.81
C SER A 145 -14.10 -4.16 34.69
N VAL A 146 -14.08 -2.87 34.95
CA VAL A 146 -13.33 -1.92 34.09
C VAL A 146 -11.97 -1.69 34.73
N SER A 147 -10.92 -1.98 34.02
CA SER A 147 -9.56 -1.64 34.41
C SER A 147 -8.92 -0.75 33.34
N SER A 148 -8.18 0.24 33.76
CA SER A 148 -7.40 1.09 32.85
C SER A 148 -5.93 0.87 33.14
N ALA A 149 -5.16 0.47 32.12
CA ALA A 149 -3.72 0.36 32.16
C ALA A 149 -3.17 1.27 31.06
N GLY A 150 -2.66 2.44 31.45
CA GLY A 150 -2.28 3.48 30.48
C GLY A 150 -3.50 4.05 29.75
N ASP A 151 -3.37 4.22 28.44
CA ASP A 151 -4.43 4.79 27.58
C ASP A 151 -5.49 3.77 27.12
N VAL A 152 -5.34 2.50 27.51
CA VAL A 152 -6.26 1.44 27.08
C VAL A 152 -7.24 1.12 28.21
N THR A 153 -8.53 1.30 27.95
CA THR A 153 -9.59 0.84 28.83
C THR A 153 -9.89 -0.63 28.49
N GLN A 154 -9.76 -1.50 29.48
CA GLN A 154 -10.11 -2.91 29.35
C GLN A 154 -11.42 -3.19 30.08
N ILE A 155 -12.38 -3.77 29.39
CA ILE A 155 -13.63 -4.23 29.95
C ILE A 155 -13.61 -5.76 30.03
N SER A 156 -13.65 -6.30 31.22
CA SER A 156 -13.72 -7.74 31.45
C SER A 156 -15.17 -8.19 31.56
N VAL A 157 -15.54 -9.19 30.78
CA VAL A 157 -16.87 -9.77 30.76
C VAL A 157 -16.81 -11.28 31.00
N PRO A 158 -17.76 -11.86 31.74
CA PRO A 158 -17.78 -13.29 31.95
C PRO A 158 -18.09 -14.03 30.65
N GLU A 159 -17.36 -15.11 30.39
CA GLU A 159 -17.64 -16.01 29.30
C GLU A 159 -18.95 -16.78 29.56
N ARG A 160 -19.80 -16.87 28.55
CA ARG A 160 -20.99 -17.69 28.50
C ARG A 160 -20.87 -18.71 27.39
N TRP A 161 -20.39 -19.89 27.72
CA TRP A 161 -20.13 -20.95 26.76
C TRP A 161 -21.38 -21.36 25.99
N GLY A 162 -21.27 -21.38 24.66
CA GLY A 162 -22.34 -21.77 23.75
C GLY A 162 -23.45 -20.71 23.58
N GLU A 163 -23.39 -19.62 24.33
CA GLU A 163 -24.34 -18.51 24.17
C GLU A 163 -23.83 -17.49 23.14
N GLN A 164 -24.78 -16.75 22.58
CA GLN A 164 -24.43 -15.63 21.70
C GLN A 164 -24.03 -14.43 22.56
N GLN A 165 -22.83 -14.00 22.33
CA GLN A 165 -22.25 -12.79 22.90
C GLN A 165 -21.79 -11.87 21.79
N GLY A 166 -21.60 -10.60 22.07
CA GLY A 166 -21.16 -9.69 21.05
C GLY A 166 -20.84 -8.31 21.54
N ILE A 167 -20.30 -7.53 20.66
CA ILE A 167 -20.02 -6.12 20.86
C ILE A 167 -20.76 -5.28 19.84
N VAL A 168 -21.04 -4.06 20.23
CA VAL A 168 -21.47 -3.02 19.32
C VAL A 168 -20.52 -1.86 19.47
N VAL A 169 -19.91 -1.47 18.37
CA VAL A 169 -18.94 -0.39 18.31
C VAL A 169 -19.44 0.70 17.38
N GLY A 170 -19.17 1.93 17.74
CA GLY A 170 -19.36 3.04 16.83
C GLY A 170 -18.25 3.05 15.79
N VAL A 171 -18.59 3.20 14.53
CA VAL A 171 -17.61 3.31 13.44
C VAL A 171 -17.84 4.58 12.65
N TYR A 172 -16.77 5.26 12.32
CA TYR A 172 -16.78 6.49 11.55
C TYR A 172 -16.05 6.32 10.24
N ASN A 173 -16.67 6.75 9.15
CA ASN A 173 -16.06 6.76 7.82
C ASN A 173 -15.54 8.17 7.54
N LEU A 174 -14.21 8.36 7.63
CA LEU A 174 -13.56 9.64 7.31
C LEU A 174 -13.40 9.86 5.81
N SER A 175 -13.48 8.79 5.02
CA SER A 175 -13.24 8.88 3.58
C SER A 175 -14.36 9.59 2.81
N GLY A 176 -14.04 10.10 1.62
CA GLY A 176 -15.02 10.63 0.67
C GLY A 176 -15.85 9.56 -0.05
N TRP A 177 -15.66 8.27 0.27
CA TRP A 177 -16.34 7.15 -0.38
C TRP A 177 -17.32 6.46 0.57
N THR A 178 -18.45 6.01 0.04
CA THR A 178 -19.29 5.07 0.79
C THR A 178 -18.51 3.76 0.99
N GLN A 179 -18.39 3.35 2.24
CA GLN A 179 -17.78 2.08 2.63
C GLN A 179 -18.88 1.09 3.03
N THR A 180 -18.84 -0.11 2.48
CA THR A 180 -19.84 -1.14 2.76
C THR A 180 -19.19 -2.31 3.48
N VAL A 181 -19.55 -2.56 4.71
CA VAL A 181 -19.13 -3.75 5.44
C VAL A 181 -19.83 -4.95 4.84
N VAL A 182 -19.06 -5.88 4.29
CA VAL A 182 -19.58 -7.08 3.61
C VAL A 182 -19.33 -8.36 4.40
N GLY A 183 -18.59 -8.29 5.49
CA GLY A 183 -18.32 -9.42 6.37
C GLY A 183 -17.12 -9.21 7.28
N LEU A 184 -16.74 -10.25 7.97
CA LEU A 184 -15.50 -10.34 8.73
C LEU A 184 -14.37 -10.83 7.83
N GLY A 185 -13.14 -10.43 8.14
CA GLY A 185 -11.91 -10.82 7.46
C GLY A 185 -10.95 -11.57 8.38
N GLY A 186 -9.77 -11.92 7.84
CA GLY A 186 -8.68 -12.51 8.61
C GLY A 186 -9.08 -13.73 9.44
N ALA A 187 -8.60 -13.80 10.66
CA ALA A 187 -8.91 -14.86 11.61
C ALA A 187 -10.40 -14.89 12.02
N TRP A 188 -11.07 -13.74 11.97
CA TRP A 188 -12.48 -13.61 12.30
C TRP A 188 -13.42 -14.28 11.29
N ALA A 189 -12.96 -14.50 10.05
CA ALA A 189 -13.74 -15.19 9.02
C ALA A 189 -13.62 -16.71 9.08
N GLN A 190 -12.75 -17.24 9.94
CA GLN A 190 -12.49 -18.68 10.05
C GLN A 190 -13.22 -19.29 11.26
N PRO A 191 -13.57 -20.58 11.20
CA PRO A 191 -14.04 -21.29 12.39
C PRO A 191 -12.94 -21.23 13.47
N GLY A 192 -13.32 -20.71 14.62
CA GLY A 192 -12.39 -20.52 15.74
C GLY A 192 -13.13 -20.39 17.06
N PRO A 193 -12.42 -19.99 18.12
CA PRO A 193 -13.02 -19.79 19.44
C PRO A 193 -14.14 -18.73 19.42
N PHE A 194 -14.07 -17.80 18.47
CA PHE A 194 -15.13 -16.86 18.15
C PHE A 194 -15.73 -17.23 16.80
N SER A 195 -16.74 -18.08 16.79
CA SER A 195 -17.47 -18.36 15.54
C SER A 195 -18.48 -17.23 15.32
N PRO A 196 -18.22 -16.29 14.38
CA PRO A 196 -19.12 -15.18 14.14
C PRO A 196 -20.47 -15.69 13.64
N VAL A 197 -21.53 -15.25 14.27
CA VAL A 197 -22.90 -15.59 13.92
C VAL A 197 -23.53 -14.48 13.10
N LEU A 198 -23.20 -13.25 13.42
CA LEU A 198 -23.79 -12.08 12.81
C LEU A 198 -22.80 -10.90 12.85
N ILE A 199 -22.70 -10.21 11.74
CA ILE A 199 -22.20 -8.84 11.68
C ILE A 199 -23.28 -7.99 11.02
N ALA A 200 -23.55 -6.81 11.52
CA ALA A 200 -24.53 -5.92 10.91
C ALA A 200 -24.19 -4.46 11.20
N VAL A 201 -24.58 -3.57 10.28
CA VAL A 201 -24.44 -2.12 10.42
C VAL A 201 -25.80 -1.52 10.75
N GLY A 202 -25.85 -0.74 11.81
CA GLY A 202 -27.06 -0.03 12.21
C GLY A 202 -27.24 1.27 11.45
N SER A 203 -28.44 1.49 10.92
CA SER A 203 -28.76 2.64 10.08
C SER A 203 -28.93 3.95 10.84
N ASP A 204 -29.31 3.90 12.10
CA ASP A 204 -29.58 5.08 12.92
C ASP A 204 -29.07 4.87 14.36
N PRO A 205 -28.02 5.60 14.77
CA PRO A 205 -27.46 5.48 16.11
C PRO A 205 -28.24 6.30 17.12
N GLN A 206 -29.52 6.05 17.30
CA GLN A 206 -30.26 6.61 18.44
C GLN A 206 -29.95 5.80 19.69
N VAL A 207 -29.00 6.31 20.43
CA VAL A 207 -28.69 5.81 21.78
C VAL A 207 -29.47 6.69 22.75
N ASP A 208 -30.36 6.10 23.54
CA ASP A 208 -31.06 6.82 24.58
C ASP A 208 -30.06 7.32 25.65
N GLU A 209 -30.39 8.39 26.36
CA GLU A 209 -29.55 8.98 27.43
C GLU A 209 -29.06 7.97 28.47
N GLY A 210 -29.68 6.80 28.56
CA GLY A 210 -29.28 5.68 29.39
C GLY A 210 -28.33 4.67 28.75
N GLY A 211 -27.82 4.92 27.54
CA GLY A 211 -26.91 4.00 26.84
C GLY A 211 -27.59 2.73 26.30
N THR A 212 -28.92 2.69 26.31
CA THR A 212 -29.69 1.59 25.72
C THR A 212 -29.99 1.83 24.27
N TRP A 213 -29.96 0.76 23.47
CA TRP A 213 -30.33 0.79 22.06
C TRP A 213 -31.80 1.11 21.91
N SER A 214 -32.11 2.06 21.05
CA SER A 214 -33.48 2.16 20.61
C SER A 214 -33.85 0.90 19.84
N ALA A 215 -34.98 0.30 20.15
CA ALA A 215 -35.54 -0.83 19.40
C ALA A 215 -35.79 -0.50 17.91
N ARG A 216 -35.56 0.75 17.52
CA ARG A 216 -35.69 1.27 16.14
C ARG A 216 -34.43 1.14 15.29
N THR A 217 -33.27 0.78 15.86
CA THR A 217 -32.06 0.58 15.08
C THR A 217 -32.27 -0.56 14.09
N ARG A 218 -32.28 -0.23 12.82
CA ARG A 218 -32.38 -1.22 11.75
C ARG A 218 -30.97 -1.74 11.44
N TRP A 219 -30.79 -3.03 11.54
CA TRP A 219 -29.55 -3.70 11.28
C TRP A 219 -29.55 -4.27 9.86
N GLU A 220 -28.52 -3.97 9.08
CA GLU A 220 -28.39 -4.38 7.68
C GLU A 220 -27.07 -5.10 7.45
N MET A 221 -27.11 -6.13 6.59
CA MET A 221 -25.94 -6.84 6.12
C MET A 221 -26.15 -7.26 4.65
N PRO A 222 -25.29 -6.83 3.71
CA PRO A 222 -24.20 -5.86 3.90
C PRO A 222 -24.72 -4.47 4.29
N GLY A 223 -23.96 -3.80 5.17
CA GLY A 223 -24.35 -2.49 5.68
C GLY A 223 -23.44 -1.39 5.18
N SER A 224 -24.00 -0.28 4.75
CA SER A 224 -23.27 0.83 4.16
C SER A 224 -23.08 1.98 5.15
N ILE A 225 -21.87 2.56 5.15
CA ILE A 225 -21.47 3.71 5.93
C ILE A 225 -21.16 4.84 4.93
N PRO A 226 -22.03 5.86 4.81
CA PRO A 226 -21.83 6.98 3.91
C PRO A 226 -20.53 7.75 4.22
N PRO A 227 -20.03 8.56 3.28
CA PRO A 227 -18.91 9.46 3.53
C PRO A 227 -19.15 10.35 4.75
N HIS A 228 -18.10 10.58 5.53
CA HIS A 228 -18.10 11.48 6.69
C HIS A 228 -19.24 11.23 7.67
N SER A 229 -19.65 9.97 7.80
CA SER A 229 -20.78 9.60 8.64
C SER A 229 -20.42 8.55 9.67
N TYR A 230 -21.22 8.51 10.71
CA TYR A 230 -21.14 7.59 11.81
C TYR A 230 -22.21 6.50 11.69
N ARG A 231 -21.88 5.26 12.04
CA ARG A 231 -22.79 4.13 12.12
C ARG A 231 -22.39 3.22 13.28
N LEU A 232 -23.29 2.35 13.64
CA LEU A 232 -23.04 1.31 14.63
C LEU A 232 -22.71 0.00 13.91
N LEU A 233 -21.68 -0.68 14.36
CA LEU A 233 -21.30 -2.01 13.92
C LEU A 233 -21.58 -3.00 15.05
N ARG A 234 -22.45 -3.96 14.79
CA ARG A 234 -22.75 -5.05 15.70
C ARG A 234 -22.06 -6.32 15.25
N ILE A 235 -21.29 -6.92 16.15
CA ILE A 235 -20.59 -8.17 15.92
C ILE A 235 -21.01 -9.15 16.98
N VAL A 236 -21.64 -10.26 16.58
CA VAL A 236 -22.14 -11.29 17.49
C VAL A 236 -21.46 -12.60 17.14
N TRP A 237 -21.02 -13.32 18.13
CA TRP A 237 -20.43 -14.64 18.01
C TRP A 237 -21.00 -15.60 19.03
N THR A 238 -20.85 -16.90 18.78
CA THR A 238 -21.08 -17.92 19.80
C THR A 238 -19.74 -18.18 20.48
N SER A 239 -19.68 -17.91 21.79
CA SER A 239 -18.45 -18.17 22.55
C SER A 239 -18.17 -19.66 22.66
N ARG A 240 -16.99 -20.05 22.22
CA ARG A 240 -16.42 -21.40 22.35
C ARG A 240 -14.98 -21.35 22.81
N VAL A 241 -14.64 -20.30 23.53
CA VAL A 241 -13.32 -20.12 24.11
C VAL A 241 -13.17 -21.00 25.33
N CYS A 242 -12.13 -21.78 25.37
CA CYS A 242 -11.81 -22.62 26.53
C CYS A 242 -10.87 -21.83 27.46
N ASN A 243 -11.38 -20.81 28.12
CA ASN A 243 -10.62 -20.11 29.14
C ASN A 243 -10.59 -20.93 30.44
N ALA A 244 -9.40 -21.14 31.00
CA ALA A 244 -9.27 -21.63 32.35
C ALA A 244 -10.00 -20.65 33.34
N PRO A 245 -10.46 -21.10 34.49
CA PRO A 245 -10.94 -20.21 35.53
C PRO A 245 -9.92 -19.08 35.76
N ASN A 246 -10.37 -17.82 35.70
CA ASN A 246 -9.53 -16.61 35.72
C ASN A 246 -8.59 -16.37 34.52
N GLY A 247 -8.59 -17.25 33.50
CA GLY A 247 -7.98 -16.95 32.21
C GLY A 247 -8.82 -15.95 31.43
N SER A 248 -8.21 -15.20 30.51
CA SER A 248 -8.94 -14.27 29.66
C SER A 248 -8.43 -14.31 28.22
N THR A 249 -9.36 -14.12 27.30
CA THR A 249 -9.05 -13.85 25.89
C THR A 249 -9.39 -12.40 25.60
N VAL A 250 -8.44 -11.65 25.08
CA VAL A 250 -8.58 -10.21 24.82
C VAL A 250 -8.85 -9.97 23.34
N ILE A 251 -9.86 -9.16 23.08
CA ILE A 251 -10.21 -8.65 21.75
C ILE A 251 -9.81 -7.18 21.72
N GLN A 252 -8.86 -6.81 20.87
CA GLN A 252 -8.38 -5.43 20.69
C GLN A 252 -8.65 -4.91 19.28
N ASP A 253 -8.80 -5.80 18.33
CA ASP A 253 -9.05 -5.47 16.93
C ASP A 253 -10.10 -6.40 16.35
N VAL A 254 -10.75 -5.94 15.31
CA VAL A 254 -11.67 -6.73 14.50
C VAL A 254 -11.37 -6.50 13.05
N THR A 255 -10.98 -7.56 12.35
CA THR A 255 -10.74 -7.50 10.93
C THR A 255 -12.05 -7.54 10.15
N LEU A 256 -12.29 -6.54 9.33
CA LEU A 256 -13.48 -6.36 8.51
C LEU A 256 -13.17 -6.55 7.04
N ARG A 257 -14.11 -7.07 6.28
CA ARG A 257 -14.12 -6.99 4.82
C ARG A 257 -14.99 -5.81 4.42
N VAL A 258 -14.37 -4.80 3.81
CA VAL A 258 -15.03 -3.55 3.44
C VAL A 258 -14.93 -3.37 1.93
N ARG A 259 -16.07 -3.08 1.31
CA ARG A 259 -16.14 -2.73 -0.11
C ARG A 259 -16.19 -1.22 -0.26
N VAL A 260 -15.25 -0.68 -1.04
CA VAL A 260 -15.17 0.73 -1.41
C VAL A 260 -15.28 0.81 -2.94
N GLY A 261 -16.37 1.37 -3.44
CA GLY A 261 -16.68 1.29 -4.87
C GLY A 261 -16.78 -0.16 -5.36
N LEU A 262 -15.91 -0.54 -6.30
CA LEU A 262 -15.84 -1.91 -6.86
C LEU A 262 -14.80 -2.81 -6.17
N ILE A 263 -14.03 -2.29 -5.23
CA ILE A 263 -12.93 -3.02 -4.59
C ILE A 263 -13.37 -3.46 -3.20
N THR A 264 -13.09 -4.72 -2.88
CA THR A 264 -13.21 -5.23 -1.51
C THR A 264 -11.82 -5.40 -0.93
N ARG A 265 -11.58 -4.82 0.23
CA ARG A 265 -10.33 -4.91 0.97
C ARG A 265 -10.59 -5.38 2.40
N THR A 266 -9.53 -5.81 3.05
CA THR A 266 -9.55 -6.16 4.47
C THR A 266 -9.02 -4.97 5.25
N GLU A 267 -9.72 -4.58 6.32
CA GLU A 267 -9.36 -3.49 7.21
C GLU A 267 -9.41 -3.99 8.65
N ASP A 268 -8.42 -3.62 9.44
CA ASP A 268 -8.42 -3.87 10.88
C ASP A 268 -9.02 -2.64 11.58
N LEU A 269 -10.11 -2.87 12.28
CA LEU A 269 -10.75 -1.89 13.15
C LEU A 269 -10.12 -2.03 14.54
N ASP A 270 -9.24 -1.11 14.88
CA ASP A 270 -8.65 -1.03 16.21
C ASP A 270 -9.69 -0.55 17.22
N LEU A 271 -9.90 -1.35 18.27
CA LEU A 271 -10.83 -1.04 19.32
C LEU A 271 -10.12 -0.24 20.41
N GLN A 272 -10.54 1.00 20.62
CA GLN A 272 -10.02 1.86 21.70
C GLN A 272 -10.26 1.24 23.09
N THR A 273 -11.23 0.34 23.17
CA THR A 273 -11.55 -0.41 24.40
C THR A 273 -11.28 -1.88 24.15
N ALA A 274 -10.32 -2.45 24.87
CA ALA A 274 -10.05 -3.88 24.84
C ALA A 274 -11.14 -4.65 25.60
N TRP A 275 -11.62 -5.74 25.03
CA TRP A 275 -12.60 -6.62 25.65
C TRP A 275 -11.94 -7.92 26.11
N ALA A 276 -11.91 -8.15 27.41
CA ALA A 276 -11.42 -9.39 27.99
C ALA A 276 -12.58 -10.31 28.31
N ILE A 277 -12.66 -11.43 27.62
CA ILE A 277 -13.62 -12.50 27.93
C ILE A 277 -12.97 -13.40 28.97
N THR A 278 -13.50 -13.35 30.20
CA THR A 278 -12.92 -14.05 31.36
C THR A 278 -13.61 -15.38 31.58
N GLY A 279 -12.82 -16.46 31.67
CA GLY A 279 -13.35 -17.78 32.02
C GLY A 279 -13.94 -17.80 33.40
N THR A 280 -15.12 -18.39 33.50
CA THR A 280 -15.80 -18.65 34.78
C THR A 280 -15.76 -20.15 35.08
N SER A 281 -16.00 -20.53 36.33
CA SER A 281 -16.05 -21.95 36.73
C SER A 281 -17.16 -22.75 35.99
N THR A 282 -18.04 -22.06 35.27
CA THR A 282 -19.14 -22.64 34.49
C THR A 282 -18.97 -22.44 33.00
N SER A 283 -17.84 -21.87 32.52
CA SER A 283 -17.70 -21.42 31.16
C SER A 283 -17.73 -22.53 30.12
N ALA A 284 -17.14 -23.68 30.38
CA ALA A 284 -17.14 -24.80 29.44
C ALA A 284 -17.19 -26.16 30.13
N PRO A 285 -17.85 -27.15 29.52
CA PRO A 285 -17.75 -28.55 30.01
C PRO A 285 -16.28 -29.02 29.84
N ALA A 286 -15.73 -29.59 30.91
CA ALA A 286 -14.32 -30.07 30.88
C ALA A 286 -14.03 -31.07 29.76
N SER A 287 -15.07 -31.75 29.25
CA SER A 287 -14.93 -32.70 28.12
C SER A 287 -14.78 -32.04 26.76
N VAL A 288 -14.96 -30.75 26.63
CA VAL A 288 -14.92 -30.02 25.34
C VAL A 288 -13.63 -29.23 25.16
N CYS A 289 -12.96 -28.93 26.26
CA CYS A 289 -11.73 -28.12 26.28
C CYS A 289 -10.45 -28.94 26.47
N GLN A 290 -10.48 -30.26 26.20
CA GLN A 290 -9.31 -31.15 26.23
C GLN A 290 -8.61 -31.24 24.88
#